data_bd7790f2d606a3c8dc73f40a4276c658
#
_entry.id   bd7790f2d606a3c8dc73f40a4276c658
#
_cell.length_a   1.000
_cell.length_b   1.000
_cell.length_c   1.000
_cell.angle_alpha   90.00
_cell.angle_beta   90.00
_cell.angle_gamma   90.00
#
_symmetry.space_group_name_H-M   'P 1'
#
loop_
_entity.id
_entity.type
_entity.pdbx_description
1 polymer ?
#
loop_
_entity_poly.entity_id
_entity_poly.type
_entity_poly.pdbx_seq_one_letter_code
_entity_poly.pdbx_strand_id
1 'polypeptide(L)'
;MKARPFHHQRPLAACAALYGAGVVLGVYFPWQPRLVLSGLVLCLLAVVVLRRLQKRAVLGWMGVFLFLGLFLSGRIAHKPLPAYEKCPIEGIVAEEVVLRPDGTAQGYLEQAVMEGEKGNISLGTVYWTYYPDAENFLLPTDGQRVRFIGKVYQPSRRDNPFGFDFRLFLLEKGIHVGVSGAKDLAILGQESRGISTFLYRCRSYLSQRLENVFQSASTLPRA
;
A
#
# COMPACT_ATOMS: atom_id res chain seq x y z
N MET A 1 8.71 -45.36 -15.66
CA MET A 1 8.02 -44.14 -16.19
C MET A 1 8.75 -42.90 -15.69
N LYS A 2 9.41 -42.10 -16.58
CA LYS A 2 10.00 -40.83 -16.18
C LYS A 2 8.87 -39.81 -16.00
N ALA A 3 8.70 -39.30 -14.77
CA ALA A 3 7.73 -38.26 -14.48
C ALA A 3 8.05 -37.03 -15.36
N ARG A 4 7.07 -36.51 -16.09
CA ARG A 4 7.25 -35.29 -16.89
C ARG A 4 7.41 -34.11 -15.92
N PRO A 5 8.37 -33.19 -16.16
CA PRO A 5 8.55 -32.04 -15.28
C PRO A 5 7.27 -31.18 -15.25
N PHE A 6 6.98 -30.60 -14.09
CA PHE A 6 5.73 -29.87 -13.76
C PHE A 6 5.34 -28.80 -14.81
N HIS A 7 6.32 -28.08 -15.37
CA HIS A 7 6.09 -27.05 -16.40
C HIS A 7 5.54 -27.58 -17.74
N HIS A 8 5.70 -28.89 -18.02
CA HIS A 8 5.10 -29.52 -19.20
C HIS A 8 3.65 -29.94 -19.00
N GLN A 9 3.26 -30.17 -17.75
CA GLN A 9 1.90 -30.60 -17.42
C GLN A 9 0.96 -29.41 -17.19
N ARG A 10 1.45 -28.31 -16.59
CA ARG A 10 0.67 -27.13 -16.26
C ARG A 10 1.47 -25.84 -16.49
N PRO A 11 1.69 -25.41 -17.72
CA PRO A 11 2.55 -24.27 -18.03
C PRO A 11 2.05 -22.96 -17.41
N LEU A 12 0.74 -22.74 -17.34
CA LEU A 12 0.16 -21.55 -16.73
C LEU A 12 0.42 -21.48 -15.22
N ALA A 13 0.31 -22.62 -14.53
CA ALA A 13 0.60 -22.67 -13.09
C ALA A 13 2.09 -22.38 -12.80
N ALA A 14 3.00 -22.87 -13.65
CA ALA A 14 4.41 -22.54 -13.52
C ALA A 14 4.71 -21.05 -13.78
N CYS A 15 4.07 -20.44 -14.77
CA CYS A 15 4.17 -19.00 -15.03
C CYS A 15 3.62 -18.17 -13.85
N ALA A 16 2.47 -18.55 -13.29
CA ALA A 16 1.88 -17.87 -12.13
C ALA A 16 2.78 -17.98 -10.89
N ALA A 17 3.38 -19.15 -10.62
CA ALA A 17 4.31 -19.35 -9.53
C ALA A 17 5.57 -18.48 -9.67
N LEU A 18 6.11 -18.37 -10.89
CA LEU A 18 7.27 -17.52 -11.17
C LEU A 18 6.95 -16.03 -11.10
N TYR A 19 5.76 -15.62 -11.54
CA TYR A 19 5.30 -14.26 -11.34
C TYR A 19 5.22 -13.92 -9.84
N GLY A 20 4.60 -14.79 -9.03
CA GLY A 20 4.55 -14.64 -7.58
C GLY A 20 5.94 -14.57 -6.93
N ALA A 21 6.86 -15.43 -7.35
CA ALA A 21 8.25 -15.36 -6.91
C ALA A 21 8.92 -14.03 -7.29
N GLY A 22 8.69 -13.54 -8.51
CA GLY A 22 9.15 -12.23 -8.96
C GLY A 22 8.61 -11.09 -8.11
N VAL A 23 7.32 -11.13 -7.77
CA VAL A 23 6.69 -10.14 -6.86
C VAL A 23 7.36 -10.15 -5.50
N VAL A 24 7.54 -11.30 -4.87
CA VAL A 24 8.21 -11.44 -3.58
C VAL A 24 9.63 -10.88 -3.64
N LEU A 25 10.42 -11.30 -4.62
CA LEU A 25 11.79 -10.81 -4.78
C LEU A 25 11.84 -9.30 -5.01
N GLY A 26 10.92 -8.72 -5.80
CA GLY A 26 10.88 -7.29 -6.07
C GLY A 26 10.49 -6.44 -4.88
N VAL A 27 9.69 -6.99 -3.94
CA VAL A 27 9.34 -6.30 -2.69
C VAL A 27 10.53 -6.28 -1.70
N TYR A 28 11.23 -7.42 -1.58
CA TYR A 28 12.29 -7.55 -0.56
C TYR A 28 13.63 -6.98 -1.00
N PHE A 29 13.95 -7.00 -2.30
CA PHE A 29 15.26 -6.58 -2.80
C PHE A 29 15.17 -5.32 -3.65
N PRO A 30 16.00 -4.29 -3.39
CA PRO A 30 16.06 -3.05 -4.18
C PRO A 30 16.83 -3.30 -5.50
N TRP A 31 16.16 -3.86 -6.49
CA TRP A 31 16.74 -4.09 -7.81
C TRP A 31 16.81 -2.78 -8.62
N GLN A 32 17.91 -2.59 -9.35
CA GLN A 32 17.99 -1.49 -10.30
C GLN A 32 16.98 -1.69 -11.44
N PRO A 33 16.04 -0.75 -11.66
CA PRO A 33 14.96 -0.93 -12.65
C PRO A 33 15.50 -1.12 -14.06
N ARG A 34 16.67 -0.58 -14.38
CA ARG A 34 17.33 -0.77 -15.70
C ARG A 34 17.74 -2.23 -15.93
N LEU A 35 18.29 -2.89 -14.92
CA LEU A 35 18.70 -4.31 -15.03
C LEU A 35 17.49 -5.24 -15.15
N VAL A 36 16.41 -4.95 -14.41
CA VAL A 36 15.17 -5.73 -14.51
C VAL A 36 14.53 -5.56 -15.89
N LEU A 37 14.50 -4.33 -16.40
CA LEU A 37 13.97 -4.05 -17.74
C LEU A 37 14.79 -4.73 -18.84
N SER A 38 16.12 -4.70 -18.75
CA SER A 38 16.98 -5.41 -19.72
C SER A 38 16.77 -6.91 -19.69
N GLY A 39 16.59 -7.51 -18.51
CA GLY A 39 16.25 -8.92 -18.36
C GLY A 39 14.90 -9.26 -18.99
N LEU A 40 13.89 -8.42 -18.82
CA LEU A 40 12.58 -8.57 -19.43
C LEU A 40 12.67 -8.55 -20.97
N VAL A 41 13.39 -7.57 -21.52
CA VAL A 41 13.60 -7.45 -22.98
C VAL A 41 14.32 -8.69 -23.52
N LEU A 42 15.36 -9.16 -22.83
CA LEU A 42 16.12 -10.36 -23.22
C LEU A 42 15.22 -11.60 -23.22
N CYS A 43 14.35 -11.76 -22.24
CA CYS A 43 13.39 -12.87 -22.21
C CYS A 43 12.36 -12.79 -23.35
N LEU A 44 11.88 -11.60 -23.69
CA LEU A 44 10.98 -11.41 -24.83
C LEU A 44 11.66 -11.76 -26.15
N LEU A 45 12.91 -11.31 -26.35
CA LEU A 45 13.69 -11.68 -27.52
C LEU A 45 13.90 -13.21 -27.60
N ALA A 46 14.22 -13.85 -26.47
CA ALA A 46 14.33 -15.29 -26.40
C ALA A 46 13.04 -16.01 -26.80
N VAL A 47 11.86 -15.52 -26.41
CA VAL A 47 10.57 -16.07 -26.84
C VAL A 47 10.43 -16.00 -28.36
N VAL A 48 10.76 -14.86 -28.98
CA VAL A 48 10.66 -14.67 -30.43
C VAL A 48 11.60 -15.63 -31.17
N VAL A 49 12.86 -15.72 -30.73
CA VAL A 49 13.87 -16.61 -31.35
C VAL A 49 13.46 -18.07 -31.21
N LEU A 50 13.04 -18.51 -30.01
CA LEU A 50 12.62 -19.88 -29.78
C LEU A 50 11.37 -20.27 -30.61
N ARG A 51 10.44 -19.33 -30.79
CA ARG A 51 9.29 -19.53 -31.67
C ARG A 51 9.70 -19.70 -33.14
N ARG A 52 10.63 -18.85 -33.63
CA ARG A 52 11.15 -18.99 -35.00
C ARG A 52 11.89 -20.30 -35.22
N LEU A 53 12.57 -20.81 -34.21
CA LEU A 53 13.27 -22.10 -34.28
C LEU A 53 12.35 -23.31 -34.01
N GLN A 54 11.03 -23.12 -33.96
CA GLN A 54 10.02 -24.13 -33.60
C GLN A 54 10.32 -24.91 -32.33
N LYS A 55 11.11 -24.30 -31.39
CA LYS A 55 11.42 -24.85 -30.11
C LYS A 55 10.38 -24.40 -29.07
N ARG A 56 10.34 -25.09 -27.94
CA ARG A 56 9.38 -24.79 -26.86
C ARG A 56 9.67 -23.42 -26.25
N ALA A 57 8.85 -22.43 -26.55
CA ALA A 57 8.97 -21.06 -26.03
C ALA A 57 8.54 -20.92 -24.56
N VAL A 58 8.11 -21.99 -23.90
CA VAL A 58 7.61 -21.98 -22.52
C VAL A 58 8.63 -21.41 -21.54
N LEU A 59 9.91 -21.78 -21.67
CA LEU A 59 10.99 -21.26 -20.80
C LEU A 59 11.16 -19.75 -20.92
N GLY A 60 11.04 -19.21 -22.15
CA GLY A 60 11.08 -17.76 -22.38
C GLY A 60 9.91 -17.04 -21.68
N TRP A 61 8.69 -17.57 -21.78
CA TRP A 61 7.53 -17.03 -21.10
C TRP A 61 7.66 -17.08 -19.56
N MET A 62 8.22 -18.15 -19.02
CA MET A 62 8.51 -18.26 -17.59
C MET A 62 9.43 -17.12 -17.11
N GLY A 63 10.48 -16.80 -17.88
CA GLY A 63 11.35 -15.66 -17.60
C GLY A 63 10.60 -14.32 -17.69
N VAL A 64 9.75 -14.12 -18.69
CA VAL A 64 8.93 -12.90 -18.83
C VAL A 64 8.07 -12.67 -17.60
N PHE A 65 7.37 -13.70 -17.10
CA PHE A 65 6.50 -13.56 -15.92
C PHE A 65 7.31 -13.26 -14.65
N LEU A 66 8.48 -13.89 -14.46
CA LEU A 66 9.37 -13.60 -13.34
C LEU A 66 9.83 -12.14 -13.34
N PHE A 67 10.38 -11.66 -14.48
CA PHE A 67 10.88 -10.29 -14.58
C PHE A 67 9.75 -9.26 -14.56
N LEU A 68 8.56 -9.58 -15.05
CA LEU A 68 7.39 -8.72 -14.96
C LEU A 68 6.97 -8.53 -13.48
N GLY A 69 6.91 -9.62 -12.71
CA GLY A 69 6.63 -9.56 -11.27
C GLY A 69 7.66 -8.72 -10.53
N LEU A 70 8.95 -8.94 -10.77
CA LEU A 70 10.06 -8.14 -10.25
C LEU A 70 9.94 -6.65 -10.56
N PHE A 71 9.65 -6.32 -11.81
CA PHE A 71 9.56 -4.94 -12.28
C PHE A 71 8.39 -4.19 -11.65
N LEU A 72 7.20 -4.77 -11.67
CA LEU A 72 6.00 -4.12 -11.16
C LEU A 72 6.09 -3.91 -9.64
N SER A 73 6.44 -4.96 -8.90
CA SER A 73 6.52 -4.88 -7.44
C SER A 73 7.70 -4.01 -6.97
N GLY A 74 8.85 -4.08 -7.64
CA GLY A 74 10.01 -3.26 -7.30
C GLY A 74 9.77 -1.76 -7.49
N ARG A 75 9.05 -1.35 -8.54
CA ARG A 75 8.66 0.05 -8.74
C ARG A 75 7.71 0.56 -7.67
N ILE A 76 6.82 -0.30 -7.19
CA ILE A 76 5.86 0.05 -6.15
C ILE A 76 6.57 0.09 -4.80
N ALA A 77 7.31 -0.95 -4.43
CA ALA A 77 7.92 -1.09 -3.11
C ALA A 77 9.08 -0.11 -2.84
N HIS A 78 9.78 0.35 -3.87
CA HIS A 78 10.97 1.17 -3.76
C HIS A 78 10.84 2.55 -4.41
N LYS A 79 9.62 3.11 -4.44
CA LYS A 79 9.40 4.46 -4.93
C LYS A 79 10.25 5.44 -4.09
N PRO A 80 11.16 6.21 -4.71
CA PRO A 80 11.94 7.20 -3.97
C PRO A 80 11.00 8.27 -3.44
N LEU A 81 11.13 8.56 -2.15
CA LEU A 81 10.37 9.62 -1.51
C LEU A 81 11.29 10.81 -1.25
N PRO A 82 10.80 12.01 -1.51
CA PRO A 82 11.46 13.20 -1.00
C PRO A 82 11.37 13.18 0.52
N ALA A 83 12.52 13.23 1.20
CA ALA A 83 12.55 13.42 2.64
C ALA A 83 12.39 14.92 2.93
N TYR A 84 11.21 15.31 3.41
CA TYR A 84 10.95 16.69 3.82
C TYR A 84 10.63 16.72 5.32
N GLU A 85 11.31 17.59 6.05
CA GLU A 85 11.21 17.62 7.51
C GLU A 85 10.11 18.53 8.06
N LYS A 86 9.60 19.47 7.32
CA LYS A 86 8.49 20.36 7.70
C LYS A 86 7.88 20.91 6.43
N CYS A 87 6.81 20.33 5.97
CA CYS A 87 6.13 20.83 4.78
C CYS A 87 4.62 20.91 5.04
N PRO A 88 3.95 21.88 4.43
CA PRO A 88 2.50 21.90 4.40
C PRO A 88 1.98 20.70 3.60
N ILE A 89 1.05 19.98 4.20
CA ILE A 89 0.42 18.81 3.60
C ILE A 89 -1.08 19.03 3.64
N GLU A 90 -1.73 18.75 2.53
CA GLU A 90 -3.16 18.79 2.40
C GLU A 90 -3.66 17.43 1.93
N GLY A 91 -4.79 16.98 2.48
CA GLY A 91 -5.39 15.69 2.10
C GLY A 91 -6.79 15.55 2.65
N ILE A 92 -7.47 14.47 2.25
CA ILE A 92 -8.83 14.17 2.67
C ILE A 92 -8.77 12.96 3.61
N VAL A 93 -9.36 13.07 4.77
CA VAL A 93 -9.45 11.97 5.73
C VAL A 93 -10.23 10.81 5.12
N ALA A 94 -9.63 9.63 5.11
CA ALA A 94 -10.14 8.47 4.37
C ALA A 94 -10.97 7.50 5.19
N GLU A 95 -10.71 7.44 6.49
CA GLU A 95 -11.38 6.55 7.44
C GLU A 95 -11.50 7.30 8.77
N GLU A 96 -12.24 6.72 9.71
CA GLU A 96 -12.31 7.25 11.07
C GLU A 96 -10.91 7.35 11.70
N VAL A 97 -10.60 8.49 12.26
CA VAL A 97 -9.33 8.72 12.96
C VAL A 97 -9.39 8.01 14.31
N VAL A 98 -8.46 7.09 14.53
CA VAL A 98 -8.40 6.30 15.77
C VAL A 98 -7.50 6.98 16.77
N LEU A 99 -8.02 7.29 17.96
CA LEU A 99 -7.25 7.78 19.08
C LEU A 99 -6.62 6.59 19.83
N ARG A 100 -5.31 6.61 20.00
CA ARG A 100 -4.59 5.61 20.77
C ARG A 100 -4.58 5.95 22.27
N PRO A 101 -4.33 4.96 23.14
CA PRO A 101 -4.23 5.18 24.59
C PRO A 101 -3.10 6.15 24.99
N ASP A 102 -2.08 6.30 24.15
CA ASP A 102 -0.96 7.23 24.31
C ASP A 102 -1.30 8.68 23.94
N GLY A 103 -2.54 8.95 23.56
CA GLY A 103 -3.03 10.28 23.14
C GLY A 103 -2.71 10.60 21.68
N THR A 104 -2.09 9.71 20.92
CA THR A 104 -1.84 9.92 19.49
C THR A 104 -3.06 9.54 18.66
N ALA A 105 -3.41 10.35 17.67
CA ALA A 105 -4.41 10.05 16.68
C ALA A 105 -3.75 9.52 15.41
N GLN A 106 -4.33 8.50 14.80
CA GLN A 106 -3.83 7.91 13.55
C GLN A 106 -4.96 7.65 12.58
N GLY A 107 -4.65 7.74 11.29
CA GLY A 107 -5.62 7.52 10.24
C GLY A 107 -4.95 7.47 8.87
N TYR A 108 -5.78 7.60 7.84
CA TYR A 108 -5.33 7.63 6.45
C TYR A 108 -5.83 8.92 5.79
N LEU A 109 -4.98 9.49 4.93
CA LEU A 109 -5.36 10.62 4.07
C LEU A 109 -5.26 10.18 2.63
N GLU A 110 -6.31 10.41 1.87
CA GLU A 110 -6.32 10.25 0.42
C GLU A 110 -6.04 11.57 -0.27
N GLN A 111 -5.62 11.46 -1.54
CA GLN A 111 -5.29 12.62 -2.37
C GLN A 111 -4.31 13.57 -1.69
N ALA A 112 -3.42 13.02 -0.85
CA ALA A 112 -2.47 13.84 -0.13
C ALA A 112 -1.51 14.54 -1.09
N VAL A 113 -1.37 15.84 -0.90
CA VAL A 113 -0.50 16.73 -1.66
C VAL A 113 0.40 17.47 -0.70
N MET A 114 1.67 17.53 -1.02
CA MET A 114 2.69 18.26 -0.29
C MET A 114 3.11 19.47 -1.08
N GLU A 115 3.17 20.63 -0.43
CA GLU A 115 3.74 21.84 -1.00
C GLU A 115 5.28 21.77 -0.91
N GLY A 116 5.94 21.55 -2.03
CA GLY A 116 7.40 21.54 -2.13
C GLY A 116 7.94 22.82 -2.77
N GLU A 117 9.25 23.06 -2.66
CA GLU A 117 9.92 24.23 -3.25
C GLU A 117 9.73 24.37 -4.78
N LYS A 118 9.50 23.25 -5.47
CA LYS A 118 9.32 23.19 -6.94
C LYS A 118 7.86 23.01 -7.36
N GLY A 119 6.90 23.19 -6.43
CA GLY A 119 5.46 23.01 -6.68
C GLY A 119 4.86 21.84 -5.90
N ASN A 120 3.59 21.60 -6.13
CA ASN A 120 2.82 20.58 -5.42
C ASN A 120 3.22 19.17 -5.86
N ILE A 121 3.53 18.31 -4.88
CA ILE A 121 3.90 16.90 -5.10
C ILE A 121 2.77 16.02 -4.58
N SER A 122 2.17 15.22 -5.46
CA SER A 122 1.16 14.25 -5.06
C SER A 122 1.80 13.05 -4.35
N LEU A 123 1.38 12.79 -3.13
CA LEU A 123 1.79 11.64 -2.32
C LEU A 123 0.83 10.44 -2.47
N GLY A 124 -0.40 10.68 -2.96
CA GLY A 124 -1.45 9.68 -3.06
C GLY A 124 -2.11 9.41 -1.70
N THR A 125 -2.29 8.15 -1.35
CA THR A 125 -2.79 7.76 -0.01
C THR A 125 -1.61 7.64 0.94
N VAL A 126 -1.72 8.28 2.12
CA VAL A 126 -0.68 8.30 3.14
C VAL A 126 -1.20 7.83 4.49
N TYR A 127 -0.35 7.15 5.26
CA TYR A 127 -0.61 6.90 6.66
C TYR A 127 -0.25 8.14 7.47
N TRP A 128 -1.15 8.57 8.36
CA TRP A 128 -1.02 9.81 9.09
C TRP A 128 -1.06 9.56 10.59
N THR A 129 -0.10 10.17 11.31
CA THR A 129 -0.04 10.17 12.77
C THR A 129 -0.04 11.63 13.26
N TYR A 130 -0.99 11.94 14.10
CA TYR A 130 -1.21 13.27 14.63
C TYR A 130 -1.10 13.26 16.14
N TYR A 131 -0.49 14.29 16.70
CA TYR A 131 -0.38 14.53 18.13
C TYR A 131 -1.25 15.74 18.49
N PRO A 132 -2.50 15.52 18.93
CA PRO A 132 -3.40 16.63 19.26
C PRO A 132 -2.88 17.37 20.49
N ASP A 133 -2.90 18.69 20.41
CA ASP A 133 -2.62 19.54 21.58
C ASP A 133 -3.77 19.44 22.59
N ALA A 134 -3.43 19.39 23.89
CA ALA A 134 -4.44 19.27 24.96
C ALA A 134 -5.44 20.43 24.98
N GLU A 135 -5.04 21.62 24.48
CA GLU A 135 -5.88 22.82 24.44
C GLU A 135 -6.77 22.88 23.20
N ASN A 136 -6.37 22.25 22.09
CA ASN A 136 -7.10 22.25 20.81
C ASN A 136 -7.26 20.82 20.30
N PHE A 137 -8.05 20.02 21.02
CA PHE A 137 -8.33 18.64 20.62
C PHE A 137 -9.31 18.61 19.45
N LEU A 138 -8.76 18.59 18.24
CA LEU A 138 -9.53 18.51 17.01
C LEU A 138 -9.31 17.13 16.37
N LEU A 139 -10.35 16.31 16.35
CA LEU A 139 -10.34 15.05 15.59
C LEU A 139 -11.11 15.24 14.30
N PRO A 140 -10.43 15.25 13.15
CA PRO A 140 -11.12 15.33 11.88
C PRO A 140 -11.86 14.02 11.59
N THR A 141 -13.00 14.14 10.93
CA THR A 141 -13.87 13.03 10.56
C THR A 141 -13.68 12.63 9.08
N ASP A 142 -14.16 11.45 8.72
CA ASP A 142 -14.10 10.95 7.35
C ASP A 142 -14.70 11.96 6.34
N GLY A 143 -13.99 12.12 5.22
CA GLY A 143 -14.36 13.05 4.15
C GLY A 143 -13.97 14.51 4.41
N GLN A 144 -13.43 14.86 5.56
CA GLN A 144 -12.93 16.21 5.79
C GLN A 144 -11.58 16.43 5.11
N ARG A 145 -11.46 17.58 4.44
CA ARG A 145 -10.20 18.07 3.90
C ARG A 145 -9.44 18.79 5.01
N VAL A 146 -8.22 18.32 5.26
CA VAL A 146 -7.33 18.85 6.30
C VAL A 146 -6.05 19.38 5.70
N ARG A 147 -5.53 20.45 6.32
CA ARG A 147 -4.20 20.99 6.02
C ARG A 147 -3.42 21.12 7.34
N PHE A 148 -2.16 20.72 7.31
CA PHE A 148 -1.28 20.76 8.47
C PHE A 148 0.18 20.79 8.05
N ILE A 149 1.08 21.10 9.00
CA ILE A 149 2.52 21.01 8.80
C ILE A 149 3.00 19.69 9.41
N GLY A 150 3.62 18.84 8.58
CA GLY A 150 4.07 17.51 9.01
C GLY A 150 5.39 17.10 8.39
N LYS A 151 5.98 16.04 8.94
CA LYS A 151 7.17 15.37 8.43
C LYS A 151 6.76 14.20 7.57
N VAL A 152 7.24 14.16 6.33
CA VAL A 152 7.07 13.02 5.42
C VAL A 152 8.18 12.01 5.67
N TYR A 153 7.82 10.74 5.88
CA TYR A 153 8.77 9.67 6.11
C TYR A 153 8.39 8.40 5.36
N GLN A 154 9.38 7.57 5.10
CA GLN A 154 9.16 6.23 4.59
C GLN A 154 9.00 5.28 5.77
N PRO A 155 7.89 4.52 5.85
CA PRO A 155 7.73 3.51 6.89
C PRO A 155 8.92 2.55 6.92
N SER A 156 9.46 2.30 8.12
CA SER A 156 10.60 1.40 8.32
C SER A 156 10.21 -0.04 8.06
N ARG A 157 11.17 -0.83 7.63
CA ARG A 157 11.05 -2.29 7.63
C ARG A 157 11.13 -2.79 9.08
N ARG A 158 10.67 -4.03 9.29
CA ARG A 158 10.85 -4.69 10.58
C ARG A 158 12.35 -4.80 10.91
N ASP A 159 12.71 -4.45 12.13
CA ASP A 159 14.07 -4.64 12.65
C ASP A 159 14.26 -6.05 13.22
N ASN A 160 13.17 -6.70 13.64
CA ASN A 160 13.18 -8.06 14.18
C ASN A 160 12.64 -9.05 13.13
N PRO A 161 13.34 -10.16 12.80
CA PRO A 161 12.92 -11.16 11.81
C PRO A 161 11.50 -11.73 12.01
N PHE A 162 11.04 -11.81 13.26
CA PHE A 162 9.71 -12.32 13.61
C PHE A 162 8.71 -11.22 13.97
N GLY A 163 9.11 -9.93 13.88
CA GLY A 163 8.26 -8.80 14.17
C GLY A 163 7.26 -8.50 13.06
N PHE A 164 6.25 -7.72 13.40
CA PHE A 164 5.29 -7.19 12.45
C PHE A 164 5.97 -6.21 11.47
N ASP A 165 5.83 -6.45 10.17
CA ASP A 165 6.36 -5.55 9.14
C ASP A 165 5.31 -4.49 8.77
N PHE A 166 5.39 -3.34 9.44
CA PHE A 166 4.46 -2.24 9.24
C PHE A 166 4.53 -1.67 7.82
N ARG A 167 5.71 -1.67 7.20
CA ARG A 167 5.87 -1.23 5.81
C ARG A 167 5.13 -2.13 4.84
N LEU A 168 5.26 -3.46 4.98
CA LEU A 168 4.53 -4.40 4.13
C LEU A 168 3.03 -4.28 4.31
N PHE A 169 2.56 -4.14 5.54
CA PHE A 169 1.15 -3.90 5.84
C PHE A 169 0.60 -2.64 5.15
N LEU A 170 1.35 -1.54 5.15
CA LEU A 170 0.96 -0.32 4.46
C LEU A 170 1.03 -0.48 2.93
N LEU A 171 2.04 -1.17 2.42
CA LEU A 171 2.18 -1.46 0.98
C LEU A 171 1.02 -2.31 0.45
N GLU A 172 0.52 -3.26 1.22
CA GLU A 172 -0.66 -4.06 0.88
C GLU A 172 -1.90 -3.18 0.69
N LYS A 173 -2.02 -2.10 1.47
CA LYS A 173 -3.06 -1.07 1.32
C LYS A 173 -2.75 -0.03 0.23
N GLY A 174 -1.64 -0.18 -0.51
CA GLY A 174 -1.19 0.78 -1.52
C GLY A 174 -0.56 2.06 -0.95
N ILE A 175 -0.19 2.06 0.33
CA ILE A 175 0.38 3.21 1.04
C ILE A 175 1.89 3.08 1.10
N HIS A 176 2.59 4.08 0.54
CA HIS A 176 4.05 4.11 0.45
C HIS A 176 4.69 5.11 1.41
N VAL A 177 3.88 6.02 1.94
CA VAL A 177 4.32 7.21 2.66
C VAL A 177 3.64 7.29 4.01
N GLY A 178 4.40 7.61 5.04
CA GLY A 178 3.89 8.04 6.34
C GLY A 178 4.08 9.54 6.52
N VAL A 179 3.15 10.14 7.25
CA VAL A 179 3.24 11.53 7.70
C VAL A 179 3.11 11.57 9.21
N SER A 180 3.99 12.26 9.90
CA SER A 180 3.98 12.37 11.36
C SER A 180 4.08 13.81 11.82
N GLY A 181 3.54 14.09 13.03
CA GLY A 181 3.69 15.34 13.71
C GLY A 181 2.94 16.48 13.05
N ALA A 182 1.62 16.37 12.95
CA ALA A 182 0.79 17.45 12.45
C ALA A 182 0.75 18.60 13.47
N LYS A 183 1.36 19.73 13.13
CA LYS A 183 1.16 21.02 13.76
C LYS A 183 0.21 21.87 12.91
N ASP A 184 -0.49 22.78 13.55
CA ASP A 184 -1.39 23.73 12.88
C ASP A 184 -2.44 23.04 12.01
N LEU A 185 -3.10 22.01 12.57
CA LEU A 185 -4.16 21.29 11.89
C LEU A 185 -5.34 22.21 11.64
N ALA A 186 -5.67 22.46 10.39
CA ALA A 186 -6.85 23.20 9.95
C ALA A 186 -7.78 22.29 9.14
N ILE A 187 -9.07 22.33 9.45
CA ILE A 187 -10.10 21.69 8.64
C ILE A 187 -10.58 22.73 7.61
N LEU A 188 -10.36 22.44 6.32
CA LEU A 188 -10.69 23.33 5.23
C LEU A 188 -12.14 23.18 4.74
N GLY A 189 -12.75 22.04 4.98
CA GLY A 189 -14.13 21.74 4.57
C GLY A 189 -14.42 20.26 4.51
N GLN A 190 -15.61 19.92 4.05
CA GLN A 190 -16.03 18.52 3.86
C GLN A 190 -16.23 18.26 2.38
N GLU A 191 -15.59 17.23 1.85
CA GLU A 191 -15.82 16.78 0.49
C GLU A 191 -16.77 15.59 0.45
N SER A 192 -17.78 15.69 -0.42
CA SER A 192 -18.66 14.56 -0.67
C SER A 192 -17.97 13.59 -1.63
N ARG A 193 -17.63 12.39 -1.13
CA ARG A 193 -16.93 11.36 -1.90
C ARG A 193 -17.82 10.48 -2.76
N GLY A 194 -19.07 10.82 -2.95
CA GLY A 194 -20.02 10.07 -3.79
C GLY A 194 -20.15 8.60 -3.33
N ILE A 195 -19.83 7.66 -4.23
CA ILE A 195 -20.00 6.21 -3.98
C ILE A 195 -19.10 5.68 -2.83
N SER A 196 -17.89 6.20 -2.70
CA SER A 196 -16.94 5.79 -1.64
C SER A 196 -17.50 6.07 -0.24
N THR A 197 -18.03 7.27 -0.02
CA THR A 197 -18.67 7.64 1.27
C THR A 197 -19.91 6.78 1.54
N PHE A 198 -20.69 6.47 0.51
CA PHE A 198 -21.84 5.57 0.65
C PHE A 198 -21.41 4.16 1.10
N LEU A 199 -20.41 3.56 0.44
CA LEU A 199 -19.90 2.25 0.80
C LEU A 199 -19.32 2.23 2.21
N TYR A 200 -18.59 3.27 2.61
CA TYR A 200 -18.07 3.41 3.97
C TYR A 200 -19.20 3.45 5.01
N ARG A 201 -20.24 4.27 4.77
CA ARG A 201 -21.42 4.33 5.66
C ARG A 201 -22.14 2.98 5.78
N CYS A 202 -22.29 2.26 4.66
CA CYS A 202 -22.85 0.91 4.68
C CYS A 202 -22.00 -0.04 5.53
N ARG A 203 -20.67 0.00 5.37
CA ARG A 203 -19.73 -0.82 6.15
C ARG A 203 -19.81 -0.48 7.64
N SER A 204 -19.75 0.80 8.01
CA SER A 204 -19.85 1.24 9.41
C SER A 204 -21.16 0.84 10.05
N TYR A 205 -22.28 1.01 9.33
CA TYR A 205 -23.59 0.58 9.79
C TYR A 205 -23.65 -0.95 10.04
N LEU A 206 -23.10 -1.75 9.13
CA LEU A 206 -23.04 -3.20 9.28
C LEU A 206 -22.14 -3.61 10.45
N SER A 207 -20.99 -2.98 10.62
CA SER A 207 -20.08 -3.25 11.73
C SER A 207 -20.72 -2.94 13.08
N GLN A 208 -21.37 -1.79 13.22
CA GLN A 208 -22.12 -1.44 14.45
C GLN A 208 -23.26 -2.43 14.75
N ARG A 209 -23.97 -2.86 13.71
CA ARG A 209 -25.03 -3.86 13.88
C ARG A 209 -24.47 -5.20 14.36
N LEU A 210 -23.36 -5.65 13.80
CA LEU A 210 -22.69 -6.88 14.22
C LEU A 210 -22.19 -6.77 15.67
N GLU A 211 -21.54 -5.68 16.05
CA GLU A 211 -21.10 -5.45 17.42
C GLU A 211 -22.26 -5.48 18.42
N ASN A 212 -23.38 -4.82 18.10
CA ASN A 212 -24.58 -4.83 18.96
C ASN A 212 -25.15 -6.24 19.11
N VAL A 213 -25.15 -7.05 18.05
CA VAL A 213 -25.61 -8.45 18.11
C VAL A 213 -24.66 -9.30 18.96
N PHE A 214 -23.35 -9.14 18.80
CA PHE A 214 -22.36 -9.88 19.60
C PHE A 214 -22.36 -9.46 21.07
N GLN A 215 -22.53 -8.17 21.38
CA GLN A 215 -22.67 -7.70 22.76
C GLN A 215 -23.95 -8.23 23.42
N SER A 216 -25.08 -8.21 22.71
CA SER A 216 -26.32 -8.77 23.22
C SER A 216 -26.26 -10.29 23.42
N ALA A 217 -25.51 -10.99 22.58
CA ALA A 217 -25.29 -12.44 22.73
C ALA A 217 -24.37 -12.79 23.92
N SER A 218 -23.43 -11.92 24.26
CA SER A 218 -22.50 -12.11 25.38
C SER A 218 -23.13 -11.82 26.76
N THR A 219 -24.26 -11.11 26.79
CA THR A 219 -24.99 -10.76 28.02
C THR A 219 -26.09 -11.78 28.38
N LEU A 220 -26.30 -12.84 27.57
CA LEU A 220 -27.23 -13.93 27.94
C LEU A 220 -26.65 -14.70 29.11
N PRO A 221 -27.38 -14.79 30.26
CA PRO A 221 -26.94 -15.60 31.38
C PRO A 221 -26.82 -17.07 30.96
N ARG A 222 -25.67 -17.67 31.25
CA ARG A 222 -25.47 -19.10 31.11
C ARG A 222 -26.37 -19.77 32.13
N ALA A 223 -27.46 -20.39 31.66
CA ALA A 223 -28.34 -21.24 32.47
C ALA A 223 -27.64 -22.55 32.85
#